data_1576092a2b5ae5b708372c45818cc402
#
_entry.id   1576092a2b5ae5b708372c45818cc402
#
_cell.length_a   1.000
_cell.length_b   1.000
_cell.length_c   1.000
_cell.angle_alpha   90.00
_cell.angle_beta   90.00
_cell.angle_gamma   90.00
#
_symmetry.space_group_name_H-M   'P 1'
#
loop_
_entity.id
_entity.type
_entity.pdbx_description
1 polymer ?
#
loop_
_entity_poly.entity_id
_entity_poly.type
_entity_poly.pdbx_seq_one_letter_code
_entity_poly.pdbx_strand_id
1 'polypeptide(L)'
;MTSIADALAGGGTYLKWENPGTSYTGTITDVSMRQSRKYESTELDTWDDGTPKMQVVLTLATSYRDQSQQDDDGTRQLSINVWSGQKKALVAACKAAGVPEPMVGQTFTATHVSGVGNAKAPRVFEYVLASGPSGIAEALDTSAAAAPAATPVDTAKQLLAAGMSTADVAAASGLPETVVAALANL
;
A
#
# COMPACT_ATOMS: atom_id res chain seq x y z
N MET A 1 -11.19 -2.93 27.56
CA MET A 1 -11.73 -1.63 28.04
C MET A 1 -11.36 -0.61 26.98
N THR A 2 -12.35 -0.13 26.23
CA THR A 2 -12.16 0.92 25.24
C THR A 2 -11.84 2.22 25.96
N SER A 3 -10.70 2.83 25.66
CA SER A 3 -10.29 4.11 26.25
C SER A 3 -11.26 5.21 25.83
N ILE A 4 -11.45 6.25 26.69
CA ILE A 4 -12.20 7.45 26.30
C ILE A 4 -11.53 8.12 25.08
N ALA A 5 -10.21 8.00 24.95
CA ALA A 5 -9.48 8.44 23.76
C ALA A 5 -9.89 7.66 22.49
N ASP A 6 -10.17 6.34 22.60
CA ASP A 6 -10.66 5.53 21.47
C ASP A 6 -12.11 5.87 21.11
N ALA A 7 -12.91 6.33 22.07
CA ALA A 7 -14.29 6.77 21.84
C ALA A 7 -14.35 8.20 21.26
N LEU A 8 -13.35 9.02 21.55
CA LEU A 8 -13.20 10.38 21.02
C LEU A 8 -12.37 10.42 19.73
N ALA A 9 -11.50 9.45 19.49
CA ALA A 9 -10.91 9.20 18.19
C ALA A 9 -12.06 8.70 17.29
N GLY A 10 -12.68 9.61 16.58
CA GLY A 10 -13.83 9.36 15.73
C GLY A 10 -13.63 8.08 14.94
N GLY A 11 -14.55 7.13 15.09
CA GLY A 11 -14.42 5.78 14.55
C GLY A 11 -13.93 5.82 13.12
N GLY A 12 -12.83 5.11 12.86
CA GLY A 12 -12.13 5.13 11.58
C GLY A 12 -13.11 5.05 10.42
N THR A 13 -13.05 6.02 9.54
CA THR A 13 -13.95 6.09 8.39
C THR A 13 -13.67 4.90 7.49
N TYR A 14 -14.70 4.11 7.16
CA TYR A 14 -14.54 2.99 6.26
C TYR A 14 -14.19 3.47 4.84
N LEU A 15 -13.39 2.67 4.14
CA LEU A 15 -13.10 2.91 2.74
C LEU A 15 -14.37 2.83 1.90
N LYS A 16 -14.62 3.86 1.07
CA LYS A 16 -15.77 3.93 0.16
C LYS A 16 -15.37 3.37 -1.20
N TRP A 17 -16.00 2.27 -1.61
CA TRP A 17 -15.73 1.59 -2.89
C TRP A 17 -16.82 1.94 -3.90
N GLU A 18 -16.70 3.06 -4.58
CA GLU A 18 -17.74 3.55 -5.50
C GLU A 18 -17.66 2.82 -6.85
N ASN A 19 -16.47 2.80 -7.45
CA ASN A 19 -16.30 2.28 -8.79
C ASN A 19 -15.11 1.30 -8.88
N PRO A 20 -15.13 0.35 -9.85
CA PRO A 20 -13.92 -0.38 -10.23
C PRO A 20 -12.79 0.59 -10.62
N GLY A 21 -11.56 0.26 -10.23
CA GLY A 21 -10.39 1.11 -10.37
C GLY A 21 -10.10 1.98 -9.14
N THR A 22 -11.05 2.13 -8.19
CA THR A 22 -10.77 2.82 -6.92
C THR A 22 -9.70 2.07 -6.14
N SER A 23 -8.67 2.80 -5.70
CA SER A 23 -7.54 2.25 -4.95
C SER A 23 -7.22 3.13 -3.75
N TYR A 24 -6.86 2.50 -2.64
CA TYR A 24 -6.40 3.18 -1.43
C TYR A 24 -5.09 2.56 -0.98
N THR A 25 -4.13 3.43 -0.69
CA THR A 25 -2.83 3.03 -0.14
C THR A 25 -2.63 3.70 1.22
N GLY A 26 -2.08 2.96 2.16
CA GLY A 26 -1.76 3.49 3.49
C GLY A 26 -0.83 2.58 4.26
N THR A 27 -0.28 3.12 5.35
CA THR A 27 0.51 2.34 6.29
C THR A 27 -0.41 1.66 7.28
N ILE A 28 -0.22 0.36 7.53
CA ILE A 28 -0.97 -0.39 8.54
C ILE A 28 -0.57 0.12 9.92
N THR A 29 -1.55 0.62 10.68
CA THR A 29 -1.36 1.08 12.06
C THR A 29 -1.93 0.11 13.08
N ASP A 30 -2.89 -0.73 12.68
CA ASP A 30 -3.45 -1.80 13.53
C ASP A 30 -3.92 -2.98 12.67
N VAL A 31 -3.78 -4.17 13.23
CA VAL A 31 -4.29 -5.43 12.65
C VAL A 31 -5.07 -6.15 13.73
N SER A 32 -6.33 -6.40 13.49
CA SER A 32 -7.19 -7.11 14.43
C SER A 32 -8.10 -8.11 13.72
N MET A 33 -8.67 -9.01 14.48
CA MET A 33 -9.72 -9.92 14.00
C MET A 33 -11.01 -9.67 14.77
N ARG A 34 -12.11 -9.62 14.04
CA ARG A 34 -13.44 -9.53 14.66
C ARG A 34 -14.43 -10.44 13.96
N GLN A 35 -15.50 -10.79 14.67
CA GLN A 35 -16.63 -11.46 14.05
C GLN A 35 -17.40 -10.50 13.16
N SER A 36 -17.76 -10.96 11.95
CA SER A 36 -18.61 -10.22 11.04
C SER A 36 -20.00 -9.99 11.64
N ARG A 37 -20.67 -8.94 11.16
CA ARG A 37 -22.09 -8.71 11.44
C ARG A 37 -22.90 -9.06 10.21
N LYS A 38 -24.15 -9.46 10.42
CA LYS A 38 -25.11 -9.63 9.34
C LYS A 38 -25.33 -8.30 8.64
N TYR A 39 -25.65 -8.37 7.35
CA TYR A 39 -25.91 -7.17 6.55
C TYR A 39 -27.04 -6.33 7.18
N GLU A 40 -26.80 -5.01 7.31
CA GLU A 40 -27.72 -4.05 7.93
C GLU A 40 -28.22 -4.42 9.33
N SER A 41 -27.46 -5.19 10.09
CA SER A 41 -27.81 -5.65 11.44
C SER A 41 -26.66 -5.46 12.42
N THR A 42 -27.00 -5.35 13.69
CA THR A 42 -26.03 -5.40 14.80
C THR A 42 -25.71 -6.83 15.23
N GLU A 43 -26.45 -7.84 14.73
CA GLU A 43 -26.24 -9.24 15.07
C GLU A 43 -24.93 -9.77 14.48
N LEU A 44 -24.25 -10.61 15.25
CA LEU A 44 -23.06 -11.31 14.80
C LEU A 44 -23.42 -12.39 13.78
N ASP A 45 -22.61 -12.48 12.71
CA ASP A 45 -22.83 -13.43 11.63
C ASP A 45 -22.13 -14.76 11.91
N THR A 46 -22.82 -15.85 11.66
CA THR A 46 -22.35 -17.22 11.84
C THR A 46 -22.66 -18.05 10.60
N TRP A 47 -21.96 -19.16 10.46
CA TRP A 47 -22.33 -20.22 9.54
C TRP A 47 -23.55 -20.99 10.10
N ASP A 48 -24.14 -21.85 9.27
CA ASP A 48 -25.31 -22.67 9.65
C ASP A 48 -25.00 -23.64 10.80
N ASP A 49 -23.72 -23.99 10.99
CA ASP A 49 -23.23 -24.81 12.10
C ASP A 49 -22.96 -24.02 13.40
N GLY A 50 -23.24 -22.70 13.41
CA GLY A 50 -22.99 -21.81 14.52
C GLY A 50 -21.56 -21.26 14.61
N THR A 51 -20.65 -21.68 13.73
CA THR A 51 -19.26 -21.18 13.71
C THR A 51 -19.22 -19.69 13.34
N PRO A 52 -18.47 -18.84 14.09
CA PRO A 52 -18.35 -17.42 13.79
C PRO A 52 -17.75 -17.14 12.40
N LYS A 53 -18.32 -16.22 11.65
CA LYS A 53 -17.69 -15.67 10.45
C LYS A 53 -16.74 -14.57 10.84
N MET A 54 -15.45 -14.77 10.62
CA MET A 54 -14.41 -13.84 11.06
C MET A 54 -13.95 -12.90 9.93
N GLN A 55 -13.52 -11.70 10.30
CA GLN A 55 -12.91 -10.71 9.41
C GLN A 55 -11.56 -10.28 9.97
N VAL A 56 -10.58 -10.10 9.09
CA VAL A 56 -9.38 -9.31 9.39
C VAL A 56 -9.75 -7.84 9.19
N VAL A 57 -9.42 -7.02 10.17
CA VAL A 57 -9.59 -5.56 10.11
C VAL A 57 -8.22 -4.92 10.11
N LEU A 58 -7.92 -4.20 9.05
CA LEU A 58 -6.73 -3.37 8.93
C LEU A 58 -7.11 -1.92 9.18
N THR A 59 -6.40 -1.25 10.07
CA THR A 59 -6.45 0.20 10.20
C THR A 59 -5.27 0.78 9.42
N LEU A 60 -5.56 1.69 8.51
CA LEU A 60 -4.59 2.28 7.59
C LEU A 60 -4.49 3.78 7.84
N ALA A 61 -3.29 4.30 8.02
CA ALA A 61 -3.01 5.72 7.89
C ALA A 61 -2.83 6.04 6.40
N THR A 62 -3.78 6.78 5.82
CA THR A 62 -3.80 7.12 4.40
C THR A 62 -3.64 8.63 4.18
N SER A 63 -3.27 9.04 2.98
CA SER A 63 -3.29 10.44 2.56
C SER A 63 -4.69 10.92 2.15
N TYR A 64 -5.65 9.99 1.98
CA TYR A 64 -7.02 10.32 1.60
C TYR A 64 -7.71 11.11 2.72
N ARG A 65 -8.38 12.21 2.35
CA ARG A 65 -9.18 13.03 3.25
C ARG A 65 -10.60 13.17 2.70
N ASP A 66 -11.59 12.94 3.55
CA ASP A 66 -12.99 13.20 3.23
C ASP A 66 -13.29 14.68 3.55
N GLN A 67 -13.39 15.50 2.51
CA GLN A 67 -13.63 16.94 2.67
C GLN A 67 -14.97 17.27 3.35
N SER A 68 -15.88 16.32 3.47
CA SER A 68 -17.12 16.48 4.21
C SER A 68 -16.94 16.38 5.73
N GLN A 69 -15.77 15.92 6.20
CA GLN A 69 -15.42 15.78 7.61
C GLN A 69 -14.26 16.70 7.96
N GLN A 70 -14.52 17.67 8.82
CA GLN A 70 -13.56 18.73 9.16
C GLN A 70 -12.30 18.19 9.87
N ASP A 71 -12.44 17.12 10.64
CA ASP A 71 -11.35 16.52 11.46
C ASP A 71 -10.88 15.17 10.91
N ASP A 72 -10.97 14.93 9.60
CA ASP A 72 -10.53 13.69 9.00
C ASP A 72 -8.99 13.59 9.00
N ASP A 73 -8.44 12.72 9.84
CA ASP A 73 -7.01 12.45 9.98
C ASP A 73 -6.44 11.50 8.91
N GLY A 74 -7.31 10.96 8.03
CA GLY A 74 -6.95 9.99 7.01
C GLY A 74 -6.87 8.55 7.51
N THR A 75 -7.22 8.29 8.75
CA THR A 75 -7.34 6.93 9.26
C THR A 75 -8.53 6.22 8.59
N ARG A 76 -8.29 5.03 8.05
CA ARG A 76 -9.29 4.23 7.33
C ARG A 76 -9.28 2.79 7.82
N GLN A 77 -10.47 2.21 7.94
CA GLN A 77 -10.64 0.79 8.25
C GLN A 77 -11.02 0.00 7.00
N LEU A 78 -10.32 -1.11 6.78
CA LEU A 78 -10.61 -2.10 5.76
C LEU A 78 -10.94 -3.44 6.42
N SER A 79 -12.16 -3.93 6.20
CA SER A 79 -12.58 -5.25 6.66
C SER A 79 -12.47 -6.27 5.55
N ILE A 80 -11.73 -7.34 5.77
CA ILE A 80 -11.43 -8.40 4.81
C ILE A 80 -12.04 -9.71 5.31
N ASN A 81 -12.99 -10.24 4.55
CA ASN A 81 -13.65 -11.50 4.88
C ASN A 81 -12.70 -12.69 4.69
N VAL A 82 -12.50 -13.50 5.74
CA VAL A 82 -11.60 -14.66 5.66
C VAL A 82 -12.23 -15.91 5.04
N TRP A 83 -13.41 -15.81 4.46
CA TRP A 83 -14.13 -16.91 3.79
C TRP A 83 -14.46 -16.65 2.33
N SER A 84 -14.06 -15.51 1.79
CA SER A 84 -14.42 -15.07 0.43
C SER A 84 -13.21 -14.99 -0.49
N GLY A 85 -13.44 -14.47 -1.71
CA GLY A 85 -12.36 -14.11 -2.64
C GLY A 85 -11.34 -13.14 -2.05
N GLN A 86 -11.75 -12.29 -1.10
CA GLN A 86 -10.87 -11.38 -0.39
C GLN A 86 -9.77 -12.12 0.40
N LYS A 87 -10.09 -13.27 1.02
CA LYS A 87 -9.08 -14.13 1.66
C LYS A 87 -8.00 -14.55 0.67
N LYS A 88 -8.41 -15.00 -0.53
CA LYS A 88 -7.45 -15.43 -1.56
C LYS A 88 -6.54 -14.28 -1.99
N ALA A 89 -7.10 -13.08 -2.18
CA ALA A 89 -6.34 -11.89 -2.52
C ALA A 89 -5.35 -11.51 -1.40
N LEU A 90 -5.77 -11.55 -0.13
CA LEU A 90 -4.90 -11.25 1.00
C LEU A 90 -3.75 -12.26 1.13
N VAL A 91 -4.05 -13.55 1.01
CA VAL A 91 -3.03 -14.61 1.05
C VAL A 91 -2.03 -14.45 -0.10
N ALA A 92 -2.49 -14.09 -1.30
CA ALA A 92 -1.62 -13.82 -2.44
C ALA A 92 -0.69 -12.62 -2.19
N ALA A 93 -1.22 -11.54 -1.61
CA ALA A 93 -0.44 -10.35 -1.25
C ALA A 93 0.64 -10.67 -0.19
N CYS A 94 0.29 -11.41 0.87
CA CYS A 94 1.23 -11.84 1.90
C CYS A 94 2.33 -12.74 1.31
N LYS A 95 1.95 -13.69 0.44
CA LYS A 95 2.91 -14.57 -0.25
C LYS A 95 3.87 -13.79 -1.14
N ALA A 96 3.37 -12.82 -1.90
CA ALA A 96 4.20 -11.96 -2.75
C ALA A 96 5.18 -11.10 -1.92
N ALA A 97 4.74 -10.64 -0.75
CA ALA A 97 5.57 -9.87 0.18
C ALA A 97 6.51 -10.75 1.04
N GLY A 98 6.40 -12.08 0.97
CA GLY A 98 7.23 -13.00 1.76
C GLY A 98 6.90 -13.01 3.26
N VAL A 99 5.68 -12.65 3.65
CA VAL A 99 5.23 -12.59 5.06
C VAL A 99 4.06 -13.53 5.30
N PRO A 100 3.89 -14.07 6.53
CA PRO A 100 2.77 -14.95 6.86
C PRO A 100 1.43 -14.22 6.97
N GLU A 101 1.47 -12.94 7.39
CA GLU A 101 0.29 -12.11 7.64
C GLU A 101 0.65 -10.61 7.52
N PRO A 102 -0.34 -9.72 7.34
CA PRO A 102 -0.09 -8.28 7.39
C PRO A 102 0.38 -7.84 8.78
N MET A 103 1.36 -6.94 8.83
CA MET A 103 1.92 -6.43 10.08
C MET A 103 1.86 -4.90 10.12
N VAL A 104 1.79 -4.35 11.35
CA VAL A 104 1.89 -2.91 11.58
C VAL A 104 3.20 -2.36 10.98
N GLY A 105 3.12 -1.20 10.35
CA GLY A 105 4.24 -0.54 9.69
C GLY A 105 4.43 -0.91 8.22
N GLN A 106 3.73 -1.92 7.70
CA GLN A 106 3.77 -2.26 6.28
C GLN A 106 2.86 -1.32 5.46
N THR A 107 3.24 -1.06 4.22
CA THR A 107 2.36 -0.36 3.26
C THR A 107 1.39 -1.36 2.63
N PHE A 108 0.12 -1.04 2.68
CA PHE A 108 -0.96 -1.85 2.12
C PHE A 108 -1.73 -1.06 1.07
N THR A 109 -1.91 -1.65 -0.10
CA THR A 109 -2.75 -1.10 -1.16
C THR A 109 -3.91 -2.04 -1.42
N ALA A 110 -5.13 -1.50 -1.42
CA ALA A 110 -6.33 -2.22 -1.79
C ALA A 110 -6.96 -1.58 -3.02
N THR A 111 -7.21 -2.37 -4.06
CA THR A 111 -7.82 -1.93 -5.31
C THR A 111 -9.11 -2.69 -5.56
N HIS A 112 -10.20 -1.97 -5.81
CA HIS A 112 -11.46 -2.53 -6.28
C HIS A 112 -11.35 -2.80 -7.78
N VAL A 113 -11.24 -4.07 -8.17
CA VAL A 113 -10.99 -4.47 -9.56
C VAL A 113 -12.29 -4.56 -10.36
N SER A 114 -13.33 -5.17 -9.78
CA SER A 114 -14.60 -5.38 -10.46
C SER A 114 -15.74 -5.69 -9.50
N GLY A 115 -16.98 -5.73 -10.03
CA GLY A 115 -18.20 -6.02 -9.27
C GLY A 115 -18.80 -4.76 -8.65
N VAL A 116 -20.10 -4.84 -8.38
CA VAL A 116 -20.89 -3.71 -7.82
C VAL A 116 -21.27 -3.92 -6.35
N GLY A 117 -20.88 -5.06 -5.75
CA GLY A 117 -21.10 -5.33 -4.33
C GLY A 117 -22.45 -5.92 -3.99
N ASN A 118 -23.14 -6.53 -4.96
CA ASN A 118 -24.36 -7.29 -4.72
C ASN A 118 -24.12 -8.81 -4.86
N ALA A 119 -25.13 -9.61 -4.55
CA ALA A 119 -25.02 -11.08 -4.59
C ALA A 119 -24.71 -11.67 -5.97
N LYS A 120 -25.09 -10.98 -7.07
CA LYS A 120 -24.85 -11.41 -8.46
C LYS A 120 -23.48 -10.98 -8.98
N ALA A 121 -22.96 -9.86 -8.46
CA ALA A 121 -21.67 -9.29 -8.85
C ALA A 121 -20.92 -8.80 -7.60
N PRO A 122 -20.39 -9.71 -6.79
CA PRO A 122 -19.64 -9.35 -5.58
C PRO A 122 -18.39 -8.54 -5.97
N ARG A 123 -18.01 -7.60 -5.11
CA ARG A 123 -16.78 -6.82 -5.33
C ARG A 123 -15.57 -7.74 -5.30
N VAL A 124 -14.73 -7.58 -6.30
CA VAL A 124 -13.44 -8.25 -6.40
C VAL A 124 -12.35 -7.25 -6.06
N PHE A 125 -11.44 -7.65 -5.19
CA PHE A 125 -10.33 -6.82 -4.74
C PHE A 125 -9.00 -7.47 -5.11
N GLU A 126 -8.04 -6.63 -5.40
CA GLU A 126 -6.62 -6.95 -5.43
C GLU A 126 -5.93 -6.24 -4.28
N TYR A 127 -5.00 -6.93 -3.64
CA TYR A 127 -4.22 -6.40 -2.53
C TYR A 127 -2.74 -6.48 -2.84
N VAL A 128 -2.02 -5.42 -2.48
CA VAL A 128 -0.55 -5.38 -2.53
C VAL A 128 -0.04 -5.04 -1.14
N LEU A 129 0.91 -5.80 -0.67
CA LEU A 129 1.58 -5.60 0.60
C LEU A 129 3.07 -5.39 0.34
N ALA A 130 3.60 -4.24 0.73
CA ALA A 130 5.02 -3.96 0.64
C ALA A 130 5.70 -4.28 1.97
N SER A 131 6.83 -4.99 1.90
CA SER A 131 7.60 -5.39 3.07
C SER A 131 8.32 -4.20 3.69
N GLY A 132 8.05 -3.94 4.97
CA GLY A 132 8.83 -3.08 5.85
C GLY A 132 8.51 -1.59 5.81
N PRO A 133 8.94 -0.86 6.85
CA PRO A 133 8.83 0.58 6.85
C PRO A 133 9.86 1.16 5.87
N SER A 134 9.41 1.48 4.67
CA SER A 134 10.15 2.37 3.76
C SER A 134 10.12 3.82 4.28
N GLY A 135 10.12 3.99 5.60
CA GLY A 135 9.98 5.30 6.25
C GLY A 135 11.19 6.21 6.12
N ILE A 136 12.28 5.79 5.46
CA ILE A 136 13.44 6.64 5.21
C ILE A 136 13.70 6.74 3.69
N ALA A 137 13.39 5.71 2.91
CA ALA A 137 13.57 5.77 1.45
C ALA A 137 12.52 6.66 0.78
N GLU A 138 11.24 6.62 1.23
CA GLU A 138 10.17 7.44 0.66
C GLU A 138 10.25 8.93 1.07
N ALA A 139 10.82 9.25 2.23
CA ALA A 139 11.05 10.65 2.63
C ALA A 139 12.19 11.31 1.80
N LEU A 140 13.03 10.51 1.14
CA LEU A 140 14.05 10.99 0.21
C LEU A 140 13.58 10.97 -1.25
N ASP A 141 12.50 10.20 -1.57
CA ASP A 141 12.01 10.03 -2.95
C ASP A 141 10.82 10.97 -3.31
N THR A 142 10.25 11.69 -2.34
CA THR A 142 9.19 12.70 -2.63
C THR A 142 9.73 13.99 -3.24
N SER A 143 11.00 14.04 -3.66
CA SER A 143 11.57 15.17 -4.41
C SER A 143 11.94 14.86 -5.87
N ALA A 144 11.47 13.75 -6.43
CA ALA A 144 11.66 13.45 -7.84
C ALA A 144 10.33 13.15 -8.51
N ALA A 145 9.70 14.19 -9.06
CA ALA A 145 8.84 14.02 -10.22
C ALA A 145 9.59 13.13 -11.21
N ALA A 146 8.92 12.08 -11.73
CA ALA A 146 9.48 11.10 -12.65
C ALA A 146 10.24 11.77 -13.81
N ALA A 147 11.54 11.94 -13.62
CA ALA A 147 12.45 12.11 -14.74
C ALA A 147 12.73 10.72 -15.31
N PRO A 148 12.78 10.53 -16.64
CA PRO A 148 13.12 9.25 -17.24
C PRO A 148 14.45 8.78 -16.66
N ALA A 149 14.53 7.49 -16.30
CA ALA A 149 15.73 6.89 -15.73
C ALA A 149 16.95 7.29 -16.56
N ALA A 150 17.86 8.04 -15.95
CA ALA A 150 19.09 8.48 -16.62
C ALA A 150 19.83 7.24 -17.11
N THR A 151 20.15 7.20 -18.39
CA THR A 151 20.93 6.08 -18.93
C THR A 151 22.35 6.11 -18.32
N PRO A 152 23.05 4.96 -18.25
CA PRO A 152 24.44 4.94 -17.78
C PRO A 152 25.35 5.99 -18.47
N VAL A 153 25.02 6.32 -19.72
CA VAL A 153 25.70 7.34 -20.52
C VAL A 153 25.41 8.76 -20.01
N ASP A 154 24.16 9.05 -19.63
CA ASP A 154 23.80 10.36 -19.07
C ASP A 154 24.42 10.57 -17.70
N THR A 155 24.44 9.52 -16.87
CA THR A 155 25.12 9.53 -15.58
C THR A 155 26.63 9.80 -15.76
N ALA A 156 27.28 9.12 -16.72
CA ALA A 156 28.71 9.35 -17.01
C ALA A 156 28.98 10.79 -17.46
N LYS A 157 28.14 11.38 -18.31
CA LYS A 157 28.27 12.78 -18.74
C LYS A 157 28.11 13.76 -17.59
N GLN A 158 27.19 13.54 -16.66
CA GLN A 158 27.04 14.40 -15.49
C GLN A 158 28.23 14.33 -14.56
N LEU A 159 28.79 13.14 -14.31
CA LEU A 159 29.96 12.96 -13.47
C LEU A 159 31.24 13.57 -14.10
N LEU A 160 31.41 13.48 -15.41
CA LEU A 160 32.48 14.14 -16.17
C LEU A 160 32.35 15.67 -16.07
N ALA A 161 31.14 16.22 -16.22
CA ALA A 161 30.86 17.64 -16.07
C ALA A 161 31.11 18.14 -14.63
N ALA A 162 30.99 17.27 -13.64
CA ALA A 162 31.34 17.55 -12.24
C ALA A 162 32.85 17.47 -11.96
N GLY A 163 33.67 17.16 -12.97
CA GLY A 163 35.12 17.13 -12.86
C GLY A 163 35.72 15.84 -12.30
N MET A 164 34.95 14.74 -12.28
CA MET A 164 35.47 13.43 -11.85
C MET A 164 36.40 12.82 -12.91
N SER A 165 37.35 12.00 -12.47
CA SER A 165 38.25 11.30 -13.38
C SER A 165 37.54 10.23 -14.20
N THR A 166 38.00 9.91 -15.40
CA THR A 166 37.43 8.89 -16.28
C THR A 166 37.34 7.51 -15.62
N ALA A 167 38.32 7.17 -14.76
CA ALA A 167 38.36 5.92 -14.01
C ALA A 167 37.27 5.86 -12.94
N ASP A 168 37.07 6.95 -12.18
CA ASP A 168 36.02 7.02 -11.15
C ASP A 168 34.60 7.02 -11.77
N VAL A 169 34.45 7.70 -12.92
CA VAL A 169 33.19 7.73 -13.68
C VAL A 169 32.89 6.35 -14.25
N ALA A 170 33.86 5.59 -14.74
CA ALA A 170 33.71 4.23 -15.23
C ALA A 170 33.20 3.31 -14.10
N ALA A 171 33.82 3.41 -12.92
CA ALA A 171 33.39 2.64 -11.74
C ALA A 171 31.98 3.00 -11.27
N ALA A 172 31.59 4.28 -11.29
CA ALA A 172 30.29 4.77 -10.82
C ALA A 172 29.15 4.53 -11.83
N SER A 173 29.43 4.62 -13.14
CA SER A 173 28.41 4.46 -14.19
C SER A 173 28.28 3.03 -14.71
N GLY A 174 29.21 2.12 -14.36
CA GLY A 174 29.26 0.75 -14.88
C GLY A 174 29.64 0.65 -16.36
N LEU A 175 30.12 1.74 -16.95
CA LEU A 175 30.60 1.78 -18.35
C LEU A 175 32.09 1.44 -18.41
N PRO A 176 32.54 0.79 -19.51
CA PRO A 176 33.99 0.62 -19.74
C PRO A 176 34.70 1.96 -19.82
N GLU A 177 35.89 2.04 -19.26
CA GLU A 177 36.69 3.29 -19.23
C GLU A 177 36.96 3.89 -20.63
N THR A 178 37.11 3.04 -21.64
CA THR A 178 37.24 3.45 -23.04
C THR A 178 35.99 4.20 -23.57
N VAL A 179 34.78 3.83 -23.12
CA VAL A 179 33.55 4.54 -23.47
C VAL A 179 33.47 5.87 -22.74
N VAL A 180 33.85 5.91 -21.46
CA VAL A 180 33.87 7.13 -20.65
C VAL A 180 34.90 8.12 -21.22
N ALA A 181 36.09 7.66 -21.63
CA ALA A 181 37.09 8.49 -22.26
C ALA A 181 36.62 9.07 -23.61
N ALA A 182 35.83 8.33 -24.39
CA ALA A 182 35.20 8.83 -25.59
C ALA A 182 34.15 9.92 -25.30
N LEU A 183 33.39 9.78 -24.22
CA LEU A 183 32.40 10.77 -23.78
C LEU A 183 33.02 12.06 -23.23
N ALA A 184 34.25 12.00 -22.66
CA ALA A 184 34.97 13.15 -22.15
C ALA A 184 35.52 14.04 -23.26
N ASN A 185 35.58 13.56 -24.50
CA ASN A 185 36.11 14.29 -25.67
C ASN A 185 34.98 14.80 -26.61
N LEU A 186 33.73 14.73 -26.18
CA LEU A 186 32.55 15.25 -26.91
C LEU A 186 32.16 16.62 -26.35
#